data_6e0964fab4bb305b9fece82a81d4dde6
#
_entry.id   6e0964fab4bb305b9fece82a81d4dde6
#
_cell.length_a   1.000
_cell.length_b   1.000
_cell.length_c   1.000
_cell.angle_alpha   90.00
_cell.angle_beta   90.00
_cell.angle_gamma   90.00
#
_symmetry.space_group_name_H-M   'P 1'
#
loop_
_entity.id
_entity.type
_entity.pdbx_description
1 polymer ?
#
loop_
_entity_poly.entity_id
_entity_poly.type
_entity_poly.pdbx_seq_one_letter_code
_entity_poly.pdbx_strand_id
1 'polypeptide(L)'
;VEDGIQWTNGDAKKLMTEAPFQWIDLDPFGSPVSFLDSAIQSISRIGVLEVTATDTAALCGSAKTSAARRYGSTGITDAYMHDDATRILLGVIARIAAMHDKAMYPILSLFDGHHVRVSVLLKRSKEVASNWNEHIGYRIRSEPYHFASQPSGEFSGPMWTGPLFDANIAGRMTIERAIELCAGRVVDYPEDWSELDIKHSQREIERSVRHISESAELLSG
;
A
#
# COMPACT_ATOMS: atom_id res chain seq x y z
N VAL A 1 25.32 -16.95 -6.63
CA VAL A 1 25.19 -16.75 -5.18
C VAL A 1 23.85 -17.31 -4.78
N GLU A 2 23.81 -18.62 -4.50
CA GLU A 2 22.62 -19.34 -4.00
C GLU A 2 22.45 -19.19 -2.48
N ASP A 3 23.26 -18.38 -1.83
CA ASP A 3 23.36 -18.33 -0.38
C ASP A 3 22.46 -17.22 0.16
N GLY A 4 21.29 -17.60 0.69
CA GLY A 4 20.48 -16.72 1.51
C GLY A 4 18.96 -16.75 1.29
N ILE A 5 18.44 -17.46 0.27
CA ILE A 5 16.99 -17.61 0.08
C ILE A 5 16.54 -18.93 0.69
N GLN A 6 15.69 -18.87 1.69
CA GLN A 6 15.04 -20.02 2.29
C GLN A 6 13.58 -20.11 1.81
N TRP A 7 13.27 -21.19 1.11
CA TRP A 7 11.90 -21.51 0.70
C TRP A 7 11.22 -22.33 1.79
N THR A 8 10.06 -21.87 2.26
CA THR A 8 9.28 -22.56 3.28
C THR A 8 7.85 -22.73 2.82
N ASN A 9 7.36 -23.96 2.82
CA ASN A 9 5.95 -24.27 2.57
C ASN A 9 5.24 -24.48 3.90
N GLY A 10 4.25 -23.64 4.21
CA GLY A 10 3.51 -23.70 5.47
C GLY A 10 2.47 -22.59 5.61
N ASP A 11 1.83 -22.52 6.76
CA ASP A 11 0.92 -21.42 7.10
C ASP A 11 1.72 -20.13 7.30
N ALA A 12 1.55 -19.17 6.39
CA ALA A 12 2.26 -17.91 6.41
C ALA A 12 2.06 -17.13 7.73
N LYS A 13 0.87 -17.17 8.32
CA LYS A 13 0.60 -16.48 9.59
C LYS A 13 1.43 -17.07 10.73
N LYS A 14 1.54 -18.40 10.80
CA LYS A 14 2.38 -19.08 11.78
C LYS A 14 3.84 -18.75 11.55
N LEU A 15 4.33 -18.89 10.31
CA LEU A 15 5.73 -18.64 9.96
C LEU A 15 6.16 -17.19 10.27
N MET A 16 5.32 -16.22 9.98
CA MET A 16 5.60 -14.82 10.33
C MET A 16 5.78 -14.61 11.83
N THR A 17 5.08 -15.34 12.69
CA THR A 17 5.16 -15.16 14.15
C THR A 17 6.32 -15.90 14.83
N GLU A 18 7.09 -16.67 14.10
CA GLU A 18 8.23 -17.43 14.67
C GLU A 18 9.47 -16.57 14.99
N ALA A 19 9.62 -15.41 14.32
CA ALA A 19 10.72 -14.48 14.55
C ALA A 19 10.30 -13.03 14.23
N PRO A 20 10.98 -12.03 14.82
CA PRO A 20 10.76 -10.63 14.43
C PRO A 20 11.46 -10.33 13.10
N PHE A 21 10.79 -9.55 12.24
CA PHE A 21 11.30 -9.12 10.94
C PHE A 21 11.49 -7.60 10.88
N GLN A 22 12.49 -7.14 10.15
CA GLN A 22 12.68 -5.72 9.85
C GLN A 22 11.94 -5.31 8.57
N TRP A 23 11.62 -6.27 7.71
CA TRP A 23 10.90 -6.09 6.46
C TRP A 23 10.01 -7.29 6.19
N ILE A 24 8.74 -7.04 5.95
CA ILE A 24 7.77 -8.05 5.47
C ILE A 24 7.13 -7.49 4.20
N ASP A 25 7.14 -8.29 3.15
CA ASP A 25 6.35 -8.07 1.94
C ASP A 25 5.18 -9.04 1.92
N LEU A 26 3.97 -8.50 2.05
CA LEU A 26 2.73 -9.25 2.12
C LEU A 26 1.98 -9.12 0.80
N ASP A 27 2.10 -10.13 -0.07
CA ASP A 27 1.52 -10.15 -1.41
C ASP A 27 0.63 -11.38 -1.65
N PRO A 28 -0.51 -11.51 -0.93
CA PRO A 28 -1.44 -12.59 -1.15
C PRO A 28 -2.39 -12.32 -2.32
N PHE A 29 -2.99 -13.35 -2.89
CA PHE A 29 -4.15 -13.20 -3.77
C PHE A 29 -5.35 -12.63 -3.00
N GLY A 30 -6.01 -11.62 -3.55
CA GLY A 30 -7.21 -11.01 -3.00
C GLY A 30 -6.91 -10.01 -1.88
N SER A 31 -7.58 -10.18 -0.74
CA SER A 31 -7.46 -9.26 0.40
C SER A 31 -6.34 -9.66 1.35
N PRO A 32 -5.42 -8.75 1.69
CA PRO A 32 -4.34 -9.00 2.65
C PRO A 32 -4.81 -8.99 4.11
N VAL A 33 -6.04 -8.55 4.39
CA VAL A 33 -6.52 -8.23 5.76
C VAL A 33 -6.36 -9.39 6.73
N SER A 34 -6.58 -10.63 6.26
CA SER A 34 -6.45 -11.82 7.12
C SER A 34 -5.02 -12.10 7.60
N PHE A 35 -4.00 -11.49 7.00
CA PHE A 35 -2.59 -11.67 7.34
C PHE A 35 -2.00 -10.49 8.10
N LEU A 36 -2.67 -9.31 8.06
CA LEU A 36 -2.12 -8.06 8.61
C LEU A 36 -1.80 -8.15 10.09
N ASP A 37 -2.63 -8.80 10.89
CA ASP A 37 -2.40 -8.94 12.33
C ASP A 37 -1.07 -9.64 12.62
N SER A 38 -0.85 -10.83 12.04
CA SER A 38 0.39 -11.59 12.18
C SER A 38 1.60 -10.85 11.63
N ALA A 39 1.47 -10.21 10.47
CA ALA A 39 2.56 -9.46 9.85
C ALA A 39 2.95 -8.26 10.72
N ILE A 40 2.00 -7.46 11.16
CA ILE A 40 2.25 -6.28 11.99
C ILE A 40 2.83 -6.66 13.36
N GLN A 41 2.30 -7.71 14.00
CA GLN A 41 2.84 -8.24 15.24
C GLN A 41 4.33 -8.58 15.09
N SER A 42 4.70 -9.20 13.97
CA SER A 42 6.03 -9.74 13.72
C SER A 42 7.06 -8.71 13.24
N ILE A 43 6.62 -7.53 12.82
CA ILE A 43 7.54 -6.43 12.54
C ILE A 43 8.28 -6.06 13.84
N SER A 44 9.59 -5.94 13.74
CA SER A 44 10.49 -5.50 14.82
C SER A 44 10.05 -4.16 15.42
N ARG A 45 10.79 -3.66 16.38
CA ARG A 45 10.52 -2.36 17.02
C ARG A 45 10.42 -1.20 16.03
N ILE A 46 11.18 -1.28 14.94
CA ILE A 46 11.11 -0.43 13.74
C ILE A 46 11.28 -1.36 12.54
N GLY A 47 10.41 -1.24 11.55
CA GLY A 47 10.53 -2.03 10.32
C GLY A 47 9.51 -1.59 9.27
N VAL A 48 9.66 -2.11 8.07
CA VAL A 48 8.83 -1.82 6.92
C VAL A 48 7.87 -2.97 6.68
N LEU A 49 6.61 -2.63 6.42
CA LEU A 49 5.60 -3.53 5.94
C LEU A 49 5.15 -3.07 4.56
N GLU A 50 5.31 -3.94 3.58
CA GLU A 50 4.70 -3.77 2.26
C GLU A 50 3.46 -4.64 2.16
N VAL A 51 2.41 -4.10 1.57
CA VAL A 51 1.11 -4.79 1.47
C VAL A 51 0.55 -4.60 0.09
N THR A 52 0.22 -5.70 -0.56
CA THR A 52 -0.50 -5.73 -1.83
C THR A 52 -1.92 -6.24 -1.63
N ALA A 53 -2.89 -5.58 -2.24
CA ALA A 53 -4.29 -6.01 -2.31
C ALA A 53 -4.74 -6.07 -3.78
N THR A 54 -5.22 -7.23 -4.21
CA THR A 54 -5.71 -7.46 -5.59
C THR A 54 -7.24 -7.49 -5.70
N ASP A 55 -7.96 -7.36 -4.59
CA ASP A 55 -9.43 -7.29 -4.57
C ASP A 55 -9.95 -5.85 -4.80
N THR A 56 -9.47 -5.24 -5.87
CA THR A 56 -9.76 -3.84 -6.25
C THR A 56 -11.24 -3.54 -6.39
N ALA A 57 -12.07 -4.51 -6.80
CA ALA A 57 -13.52 -4.36 -6.83
C ALA A 57 -14.14 -3.99 -5.47
N ALA A 58 -13.60 -4.53 -4.38
CA ALA A 58 -14.02 -4.17 -3.02
C ALA A 58 -13.50 -2.77 -2.65
N LEU A 59 -12.22 -2.52 -2.85
CA LEU A 59 -11.58 -1.27 -2.46
C LEU A 59 -12.06 -0.06 -3.27
N CYS A 60 -12.31 -0.21 -4.58
CA CYS A 60 -12.82 0.85 -5.46
C CYS A 60 -14.36 1.02 -5.43
N GLY A 61 -15.07 0.34 -4.51
CA GLY A 61 -16.47 0.60 -4.23
C GLY A 61 -17.50 -0.14 -5.09
N SER A 62 -17.09 -0.93 -6.10
CA SER A 62 -18.04 -1.73 -6.91
C SER A 62 -18.60 -2.94 -6.16
N ALA A 63 -17.86 -3.49 -5.17
CA ALA A 63 -18.30 -4.61 -4.33
C ALA A 63 -18.46 -4.18 -2.85
N LYS A 64 -19.41 -3.27 -2.57
CA LYS A 64 -19.61 -2.61 -1.25
C LYS A 64 -19.77 -3.59 -0.09
N THR A 65 -20.53 -4.68 -0.25
CA THR A 65 -20.70 -5.69 0.79
C THR A 65 -19.38 -6.38 1.15
N SER A 66 -18.54 -6.64 0.17
CA SER A 66 -17.21 -7.22 0.38
C SER A 66 -16.26 -6.21 1.04
N ALA A 67 -16.33 -4.94 0.64
CA ALA A 67 -15.59 -3.84 1.27
C ALA A 67 -15.96 -3.70 2.75
N ALA A 68 -17.24 -3.63 3.07
CA ALA A 68 -17.73 -3.55 4.46
C ALA A 68 -17.26 -4.73 5.31
N ARG A 69 -17.34 -5.97 4.78
CA ARG A 69 -16.96 -7.15 5.51
C ARG A 69 -15.46 -7.31 5.73
N ARG A 70 -14.64 -6.98 4.72
CA ARG A 70 -13.19 -7.19 4.75
C ARG A 70 -12.45 -6.00 5.36
N TYR A 71 -12.82 -4.81 4.95
CA TYR A 71 -12.10 -3.57 5.29
C TYR A 71 -12.83 -2.71 6.33
N GLY A 72 -14.09 -3.05 6.66
CA GLY A 72 -14.94 -2.22 7.54
C GLY A 72 -15.23 -0.84 6.94
N SER A 73 -15.21 -0.71 5.62
CA SER A 73 -15.28 0.53 4.89
C SER A 73 -16.23 0.41 3.69
N THR A 74 -16.54 1.54 3.06
CA THR A 74 -17.23 1.60 1.77
C THR A 74 -16.53 2.57 0.84
N GLY A 75 -16.63 2.34 -0.47
CA GLY A 75 -16.10 3.23 -1.50
C GLY A 75 -17.18 3.75 -2.43
N ILE A 76 -16.92 4.89 -3.06
CA ILE A 76 -17.70 5.44 -4.18
C ILE A 76 -16.93 5.13 -5.46
N THR A 77 -17.62 4.59 -6.47
CA THR A 77 -17.04 4.39 -7.80
C THR A 77 -17.14 5.70 -8.59
N ASP A 78 -16.10 6.52 -8.50
CA ASP A 78 -15.95 7.79 -9.20
C ASP A 78 -14.48 8.03 -9.61
N ALA A 79 -14.12 9.24 -10.03
CA ALA A 79 -12.77 9.59 -10.45
C ALA A 79 -11.70 9.42 -9.35
N TYR A 80 -12.11 9.41 -8.08
CA TYR A 80 -11.21 9.30 -6.92
C TYR A 80 -11.16 7.89 -6.31
N MET A 81 -11.83 6.90 -6.91
CA MET A 81 -11.96 5.54 -6.38
C MET A 81 -10.61 4.84 -6.13
N HIS A 82 -9.57 5.19 -6.87
CA HIS A 82 -8.24 4.61 -6.73
C HIS A 82 -7.49 5.20 -5.53
N ASP A 83 -7.64 6.50 -5.30
CA ASP A 83 -7.16 7.17 -4.09
C ASP A 83 -7.88 6.64 -2.85
N ASP A 84 -9.22 6.53 -2.92
CA ASP A 84 -10.03 5.92 -1.87
C ASP A 84 -9.58 4.49 -1.54
N ALA A 85 -9.32 3.67 -2.55
CA ALA A 85 -8.86 2.28 -2.38
C ALA A 85 -7.56 2.21 -1.56
N THR A 86 -6.61 3.06 -1.90
CA THR A 86 -5.33 3.18 -1.20
C THR A 86 -5.52 3.62 0.24
N ARG A 87 -6.35 4.65 0.47
CA ARG A 87 -6.66 5.19 1.80
C ARG A 87 -7.43 4.19 2.67
N ILE A 88 -8.34 3.42 2.10
CA ILE A 88 -9.06 2.36 2.81
C ILE A 88 -8.08 1.29 3.31
N LEU A 89 -7.15 0.84 2.48
CA LEU A 89 -6.13 -0.14 2.86
C LEU A 89 -5.24 0.41 3.99
N LEU A 90 -4.74 1.64 3.85
CA LEU A 90 -3.92 2.31 4.88
C LEU A 90 -4.69 2.47 6.20
N GLY A 91 -5.98 2.81 6.17
CA GLY A 91 -6.82 2.94 7.35
C GLY A 91 -6.93 1.63 8.15
N VAL A 92 -7.06 0.51 7.45
CA VAL A 92 -7.06 -0.82 8.09
C VAL A 92 -5.70 -1.14 8.70
N ILE A 93 -4.61 -0.88 7.98
CA ILE A 93 -3.25 -1.11 8.49
C ILE A 93 -3.00 -0.25 9.74
N ALA A 94 -3.37 1.05 9.71
CA ALA A 94 -3.21 1.97 10.85
C ALA A 94 -3.95 1.46 12.09
N ARG A 95 -5.19 1.02 11.94
CA ARG A 95 -6.00 0.46 13.04
C ARG A 95 -5.35 -0.79 13.64
N ILE A 96 -4.90 -1.72 12.81
CA ILE A 96 -4.26 -2.95 13.30
C ILE A 96 -2.89 -2.64 13.91
N ALA A 97 -2.11 -1.73 13.33
CA ALA A 97 -0.83 -1.28 13.89
C ALA A 97 -1.00 -0.68 15.29
N ALA A 98 -2.04 0.13 15.50
CA ALA A 98 -2.36 0.71 16.80
C ALA A 98 -2.65 -0.37 17.87
N MET A 99 -3.33 -1.47 17.51
CA MET A 99 -3.58 -2.60 18.42
C MET A 99 -2.28 -3.25 18.92
N HIS A 100 -1.19 -3.12 18.17
CA HIS A 100 0.16 -3.61 18.52
C HIS A 100 1.09 -2.52 19.05
N ASP A 101 0.57 -1.41 19.56
CA ASP A 101 1.35 -0.26 20.05
C ASP A 101 2.32 0.32 18.98
N LYS A 102 1.97 0.22 17.69
CA LYS A 102 2.81 0.69 16.58
C LYS A 102 2.18 1.89 15.88
N ALA A 103 2.98 2.93 15.69
CA ALA A 103 2.68 4.05 14.81
C ALA A 103 2.94 3.66 13.36
N MET A 104 2.08 4.07 12.44
CA MET A 104 2.20 3.84 11.00
C MET A 104 2.56 5.16 10.29
N TYR A 105 3.56 5.09 9.42
CA TYR A 105 3.98 6.19 8.56
C TYR A 105 4.02 5.69 7.12
N PRO A 106 3.11 6.15 6.24
CA PRO A 106 3.16 5.80 4.83
C PRO A 106 4.45 6.26 4.17
N ILE A 107 5.13 5.36 3.46
CA ILE A 107 6.36 5.64 2.72
C ILE A 107 6.04 5.86 1.25
N LEU A 108 5.24 4.95 0.68
CA LEU A 108 4.86 4.94 -0.72
C LEU A 108 3.52 4.25 -0.90
N SER A 109 2.70 4.75 -1.80
CA SER A 109 1.44 4.13 -2.20
C SER A 109 1.31 4.14 -3.71
N LEU A 110 0.89 3.03 -4.28
CA LEU A 110 0.76 2.83 -5.72
C LEU A 110 -0.56 2.14 -6.05
N PHE A 111 -1.21 2.58 -7.10
CA PHE A 111 -2.32 1.90 -7.75
C PHE A 111 -2.01 1.76 -9.25
N ASP A 112 -1.98 0.54 -9.77
CA ASP A 112 -1.62 0.28 -11.18
C ASP A 112 -2.79 -0.21 -12.06
N GLY A 113 -4.00 -0.17 -11.52
CA GLY A 113 -5.22 -0.64 -12.20
C GLY A 113 -5.64 -2.07 -11.80
N HIS A 114 -4.71 -2.89 -11.34
CA HIS A 114 -4.95 -4.29 -10.97
C HIS A 114 -4.76 -4.56 -9.49
N HIS A 115 -3.91 -3.80 -8.83
CA HIS A 115 -3.64 -3.92 -7.41
C HIS A 115 -3.35 -2.56 -6.74
N VAL A 116 -3.60 -2.52 -5.46
CA VAL A 116 -3.14 -1.47 -4.56
C VAL A 116 -1.91 -1.99 -3.83
N ARG A 117 -0.80 -1.25 -3.87
CA ARG A 117 0.39 -1.57 -3.09
C ARG A 117 0.76 -0.38 -2.21
N VAL A 118 1.01 -0.65 -0.95
CA VAL A 118 1.44 0.36 0.03
C VAL A 118 2.66 -0.13 0.79
N SER A 119 3.61 0.77 1.00
CA SER A 119 4.77 0.57 1.87
C SER A 119 4.63 1.49 3.07
N VAL A 120 4.69 0.95 4.28
CA VAL A 120 4.57 1.71 5.51
C VAL A 120 5.73 1.42 6.48
N LEU A 121 6.26 2.46 7.11
CA LEU A 121 7.15 2.31 8.25
C LEU A 121 6.30 2.10 9.49
N LEU A 122 6.55 1.02 10.22
CA LEU A 122 5.97 0.75 11.52
C LEU A 122 7.01 0.98 12.61
N LYS A 123 6.66 1.79 13.60
CA LYS A 123 7.53 2.11 14.73
C LYS A 123 6.78 1.95 16.04
N ARG A 124 7.33 1.21 17.00
CA ARG A 124 6.69 1.06 18.31
C ARG A 124 6.63 2.41 19.04
N SER A 125 5.42 2.88 19.28
CA SER A 125 5.11 4.12 20.00
C SER A 125 3.68 4.07 20.50
N LYS A 126 3.47 3.82 21.78
CA LYS A 126 2.14 3.81 22.41
C LYS A 126 1.43 5.14 22.29
N GLU A 127 2.16 6.23 22.47
CA GLU A 127 1.63 7.59 22.40
C GLU A 127 1.00 7.88 21.03
N VAL A 128 1.76 7.67 19.95
CA VAL A 128 1.26 7.90 18.58
C VAL A 128 0.20 6.86 18.20
N ALA A 129 0.37 5.61 18.60
CA ALA A 129 -0.61 4.55 18.35
C ALA A 129 -1.97 4.86 19.00
N SER A 130 -2.00 5.51 20.17
CA SER A 130 -3.24 5.91 20.83
C SER A 130 -4.04 6.97 20.06
N ASN A 131 -3.37 7.73 19.20
CA ASN A 131 -3.95 8.81 18.41
C ASN A 131 -4.17 8.43 16.94
N TRP A 132 -4.10 7.14 16.60
CA TRP A 132 -4.22 6.64 15.22
C TRP A 132 -5.47 7.13 14.50
N ASN A 133 -6.56 7.34 15.22
CA ASN A 133 -7.86 7.75 14.70
C ASN A 133 -7.92 9.24 14.29
N GLU A 134 -6.95 10.07 14.66
CA GLU A 134 -6.86 11.46 14.20
C GLU A 134 -6.72 11.57 12.68
N HIS A 135 -6.17 10.53 12.05
CA HIS A 135 -6.02 10.42 10.61
C HIS A 135 -7.07 9.50 9.96
N ILE A 136 -8.17 9.22 10.67
CA ILE A 136 -9.27 8.42 10.10
C ILE A 136 -10.48 9.30 9.88
N GLY A 137 -11.02 9.24 8.67
CA GLY A 137 -12.18 10.02 8.29
C GLY A 137 -12.87 9.48 7.05
N TYR A 138 -13.64 10.33 6.41
CA TYR A 138 -14.49 10.02 5.29
C TYR A 138 -14.29 11.04 4.19
N ARG A 139 -14.15 10.60 2.94
CA ARG A 139 -14.23 11.49 1.79
C ARG A 139 -15.71 11.69 1.46
N ILE A 140 -16.18 12.93 1.57
CA ILE A 140 -17.54 13.31 1.21
C ILE A 140 -17.58 13.69 -0.26
N ARG A 141 -18.53 13.12 -1.02
CA ARG A 141 -18.74 13.48 -2.43
C ARG A 141 -19.37 14.86 -2.52
N SER A 142 -18.59 15.82 -2.95
CA SER A 142 -18.97 17.23 -3.17
C SER A 142 -17.99 17.83 -4.19
N GLU A 143 -18.26 19.04 -4.68
CA GLU A 143 -17.37 19.78 -5.57
C GLU A 143 -16.94 21.09 -4.88
N PRO A 144 -15.66 21.22 -4.46
CA PRO A 144 -14.63 20.17 -4.41
C PRO A 144 -14.93 19.13 -3.33
N TYR A 145 -14.35 17.90 -3.45
CA TYR A 145 -14.46 16.92 -2.38
C TYR A 145 -13.67 17.37 -1.14
N HIS A 146 -14.08 16.89 0.02
CA HIS A 146 -13.37 17.17 1.28
C HIS A 146 -13.39 15.95 2.20
N PHE A 147 -12.47 15.94 3.16
CA PHE A 147 -12.47 14.95 4.23
C PHE A 147 -13.24 15.47 5.43
N ALA A 148 -14.00 14.58 6.09
CA ALA A 148 -14.74 14.86 7.31
C ALA A 148 -14.51 13.74 8.34
N SER A 149 -14.62 14.08 9.63
CA SER A 149 -14.51 13.11 10.72
C SER A 149 -15.75 12.23 10.88
N GLN A 150 -16.87 12.63 10.30
CA GLN A 150 -18.14 11.91 10.32
C GLN A 150 -18.71 11.78 8.91
N PRO A 151 -19.34 10.64 8.57
CA PRO A 151 -19.94 10.46 7.27
C PRO A 151 -21.20 11.35 7.11
N SER A 152 -21.40 11.90 5.91
CA SER A 152 -22.60 12.63 5.52
C SER A 152 -22.86 12.46 4.02
N GLY A 153 -24.13 12.37 3.63
CA GLY A 153 -24.49 12.20 2.22
C GLY A 153 -23.88 10.95 1.59
N GLU A 154 -23.33 11.08 0.39
CA GLU A 154 -22.60 10.02 -0.29
C GLU A 154 -21.11 10.14 0.08
N PHE A 155 -20.51 9.07 0.61
CA PHE A 155 -19.16 9.07 1.15
C PHE A 155 -18.40 7.78 0.88
N SER A 156 -17.07 7.88 0.93
CA SER A 156 -16.13 6.76 1.04
C SER A 156 -15.47 6.77 2.42
N GLY A 157 -15.21 5.60 2.98
CA GLY A 157 -14.55 5.45 4.27
C GLY A 157 -15.29 4.50 5.24
N PRO A 158 -14.83 4.38 6.50
CA PRO A 158 -13.67 5.10 7.06
C PRO A 158 -12.36 4.75 6.36
N MET A 159 -11.47 5.74 6.23
CA MET A 159 -10.21 5.61 5.53
C MET A 159 -9.12 6.51 6.14
N TRP A 160 -7.87 6.28 5.75
CA TRP A 160 -6.75 7.16 6.08
C TRP A 160 -6.87 8.51 5.36
N THR A 161 -6.82 9.60 6.10
CA THR A 161 -6.91 10.99 5.57
C THR A 161 -5.58 11.72 5.59
N GLY A 162 -4.54 11.11 6.14
CA GLY A 162 -3.20 11.65 6.18
C GLY A 162 -2.43 11.49 4.85
N PRO A 163 -1.13 11.82 4.87
CA PRO A 163 -0.25 11.67 3.71
C PRO A 163 -0.20 10.23 3.18
N LEU A 164 -0.04 10.07 1.86
CA LEU A 164 0.11 8.76 1.20
C LEU A 164 1.58 8.39 0.96
N PHE A 165 2.50 9.37 1.06
CA PHE A 165 3.92 9.22 0.76
C PHE A 165 4.77 9.95 1.80
N ASP A 166 6.02 9.53 1.92
CA ASP A 166 7.09 10.37 2.45
C ASP A 166 7.68 11.19 1.30
N ALA A 167 7.52 12.51 1.36
CA ALA A 167 7.95 13.43 0.28
C ALA A 167 9.47 13.34 0.00
N ASN A 168 10.30 13.06 1.03
CA ASN A 168 11.74 12.89 0.83
C ASN A 168 12.08 11.62 0.08
N ILE A 169 11.29 10.54 0.27
CA ILE A 169 11.48 9.28 -0.44
C ILE A 169 10.94 9.41 -1.86
N ALA A 170 9.70 9.89 -2.01
CA ALA A 170 9.07 10.07 -3.32
C ALA A 170 9.88 11.00 -4.24
N GLY A 171 10.40 12.11 -3.72
CA GLY A 171 11.21 13.04 -4.48
C GLY A 171 12.58 12.51 -4.96
N ARG A 172 12.99 11.31 -4.49
CA ARG A 172 14.20 10.62 -4.99
C ARG A 172 13.92 9.63 -6.09
N MET A 173 12.66 9.36 -6.37
CA MET A 173 12.23 8.41 -7.40
C MET A 173 12.15 9.13 -8.73
N THR A 174 13.23 9.13 -9.50
CA THR A 174 13.24 9.67 -10.85
C THR A 174 13.21 8.55 -11.90
N ILE A 175 12.77 8.87 -13.11
CA ILE A 175 12.73 7.93 -14.24
C ILE A 175 14.14 7.39 -14.51
N GLU A 176 15.15 8.26 -14.50
CA GLU A 176 16.54 7.90 -14.73
C GLU A 176 17.03 6.91 -13.67
N ARG A 177 16.71 7.17 -12.40
CA ARG A 177 17.08 6.29 -11.29
C ARG A 177 16.39 4.94 -11.37
N ALA A 178 15.12 4.90 -11.76
CA ALA A 178 14.38 3.65 -11.95
C ALA A 178 14.95 2.83 -13.11
N ILE A 179 15.25 3.46 -14.24
CA ILE A 179 15.90 2.79 -15.37
C ILE A 179 17.26 2.24 -14.96
N GLU A 180 18.10 3.02 -14.26
CA GLU A 180 19.40 2.56 -13.75
C GLU A 180 19.25 1.33 -12.85
N LEU A 181 18.33 1.35 -11.89
CA LEU A 181 18.14 0.28 -10.94
C LEU A 181 17.49 -0.98 -11.56
N CYS A 182 16.57 -0.80 -12.49
CA CYS A 182 15.89 -1.90 -13.18
C CYS A 182 16.76 -2.46 -14.31
N ALA A 183 17.40 -1.64 -15.12
CA ALA A 183 18.30 -2.08 -16.20
C ALA A 183 19.48 -2.91 -15.68
N GLY A 184 20.03 -2.57 -14.52
CA GLY A 184 21.09 -3.35 -13.90
C GLY A 184 20.68 -4.75 -13.42
N ARG A 185 19.39 -5.04 -13.34
CA ARG A 185 18.83 -6.35 -12.96
C ARG A 185 18.21 -7.13 -14.13
N VAL A 186 17.97 -6.45 -15.24
CA VAL A 186 17.33 -7.01 -16.44
C VAL A 186 18.39 -7.42 -17.48
N VAL A 187 19.62 -7.68 -17.07
CA VAL A 187 20.66 -8.22 -17.95
C VAL A 187 20.33 -9.65 -18.40
N ASP A 188 19.42 -10.34 -17.67
CA ASP A 188 18.95 -11.68 -18.01
C ASP A 188 17.41 -11.69 -18.15
N TYR A 189 16.90 -11.08 -19.22
CA TYR A 189 15.54 -11.43 -19.66
C TYR A 189 15.50 -12.93 -19.95
N PRO A 190 14.40 -13.63 -19.59
CA PRO A 190 14.24 -15.02 -19.99
C PRO A 190 14.52 -15.19 -21.48
N GLU A 191 15.27 -16.22 -21.86
CA GLU A 191 15.69 -16.47 -23.25
C GLU A 191 14.51 -16.59 -24.23
N ASP A 192 13.31 -16.85 -23.70
CA ASP A 192 12.04 -16.95 -24.44
C ASP A 192 11.30 -15.62 -24.62
N TRP A 193 11.80 -14.52 -24.03
CA TRP A 193 11.19 -13.22 -24.22
C TRP A 193 11.52 -12.62 -25.59
N SER A 194 10.49 -12.21 -26.32
CA SER A 194 10.66 -11.49 -27.57
C SER A 194 11.11 -10.03 -27.32
N GLU A 195 11.66 -9.38 -28.35
CA GLU A 195 11.95 -7.93 -28.29
C GLU A 195 10.70 -7.08 -27.96
N LEU A 196 9.51 -7.58 -28.28
CA LEU A 196 8.26 -6.92 -27.98
C LEU A 196 7.94 -6.97 -26.48
N ASP A 197 8.18 -8.13 -25.83
CA ASP A 197 7.99 -8.32 -24.40
C ASP A 197 8.94 -7.42 -23.60
N ILE A 198 10.18 -7.32 -24.03
CA ILE A 198 11.19 -6.44 -23.44
C ILE A 198 10.76 -4.98 -23.53
N LYS A 199 10.32 -4.52 -24.72
CA LYS A 199 9.83 -3.15 -24.92
C LYS A 199 8.57 -2.86 -24.13
N HIS A 200 7.69 -3.85 -23.96
CA HIS A 200 6.47 -3.71 -23.16
C HIS A 200 6.82 -3.53 -21.68
N SER A 201 7.69 -4.35 -21.14
CA SER A 201 8.18 -4.27 -19.76
C SER A 201 8.85 -2.91 -19.48
N GLN A 202 9.71 -2.43 -20.39
CA GLN A 202 10.34 -1.12 -20.25
C GLN A 202 9.32 0.03 -20.21
N ARG A 203 8.30 0.00 -21.05
CA ARG A 203 7.23 1.02 -21.06
C ARG A 203 6.39 0.99 -19.78
N GLU A 204 6.15 -0.17 -19.21
CA GLU A 204 5.42 -0.29 -17.94
C GLU A 204 6.23 0.30 -16.77
N ILE A 205 7.54 0.04 -16.73
CA ILE A 205 8.45 0.64 -15.76
C ILE A 205 8.43 2.17 -15.89
N GLU A 206 8.62 2.70 -17.09
CA GLU A 206 8.60 4.14 -17.36
C GLU A 206 7.26 4.78 -16.92
N ARG A 207 6.14 4.11 -17.22
CA ARG A 207 4.80 4.59 -16.85
C ARG A 207 4.62 4.64 -15.35
N SER A 208 5.01 3.58 -14.64
CA SER A 208 4.88 3.48 -13.18
C SER A 208 5.72 4.54 -12.48
N VAL A 209 6.96 4.73 -12.91
CA VAL A 209 7.85 5.76 -12.34
C VAL A 209 7.36 7.17 -12.62
N ARG A 210 6.82 7.42 -13.80
CA ARG A 210 6.23 8.73 -14.14
C ARG A 210 5.06 9.05 -13.22
N HIS A 211 4.15 8.12 -12.96
CA HIS A 211 3.05 8.32 -12.02
C HIS A 211 3.52 8.65 -10.60
N ILE A 212 4.56 7.99 -10.13
CA ILE A 212 5.14 8.24 -8.81
C ILE A 212 5.76 9.64 -8.76
N SER A 213 6.51 10.03 -9.79
CA SER A 213 7.17 11.34 -9.90
C SER A 213 6.15 12.48 -9.96
N GLU A 214 5.12 12.36 -10.81
CA GLU A 214 4.03 13.35 -10.92
C GLU A 214 3.28 13.51 -9.60
N SER A 215 3.05 12.42 -8.87
CA SER A 215 2.40 12.45 -7.56
C SER A 215 3.28 13.13 -6.50
N ALA A 216 4.60 12.96 -6.57
CA ALA A 216 5.55 13.61 -5.66
C ALA A 216 5.62 15.13 -5.89
N GLU A 217 5.55 15.59 -7.14
CA GLU A 217 5.55 17.02 -7.49
C GLU A 217 4.30 17.73 -6.99
N LEU A 218 3.12 17.08 -7.08
CA LEU A 218 1.85 17.64 -6.58
C LEU A 218 1.81 17.83 -5.06
N LEU A 219 2.64 17.08 -4.31
CA LEU A 219 2.71 17.17 -2.85
C LEU A 219 3.78 18.16 -2.35
N SER A 220 4.67 18.61 -3.22
CA SER A 220 5.78 19.55 -2.90
C SER A 220 5.45 21.02 -3.18
N GLY A 221 4.32 21.32 -3.78
CA GLY A 221 3.77 22.66 -4.03
C GLY A 221 2.66 22.99 -3.06
#